data_88a8036485537644c9d06b81d740c276
#
_entry.id   88a8036485537644c9d06b81d740c276
#
_cell.length_a   1.000
_cell.length_b   1.000
_cell.length_c   1.000
_cell.angle_alpha   90.00
_cell.angle_beta   90.00
_cell.angle_gamma   90.00
#
_symmetry.space_group_name_H-M   'P 1'
#
loop_
_entity.id
_entity.type
_entity.pdbx_description
1 polymer ?
#
loop_
_entity_poly.entity_id
_entity_poly.type
_entity_poly.pdbx_seq_one_letter_code
_entity_poly.pdbx_strand_id
1 'polypeptide(L)'
;IFFAKATRCSRCENTMSTTEKSQKLDAPQEFTPYVPAEDEEYMNEAQRNHFRGLLAQWKRELMEEVDRTMHHMKDEAANFPDPTDRASQESEFSLELRTRDRERKLIRKIDQAIGRVDRDDYGFCDTCGLEIGIRRLEARPTATLCVDCKSLDEIRERQLGR
;
A
#
# COMPACT_ATOMS: atom_id res chain seq x y z
N ILE A 1 24.70 52.75 16.14
CA ILE A 1 24.61 51.71 17.16
C ILE A 1 23.15 51.54 17.57
N PHE A 2 22.37 50.68 16.89
CA PHE A 2 21.09 50.20 17.41
C PHE A 2 20.93 48.73 16.99
N PHE A 3 21.06 47.84 17.96
CA PHE A 3 20.74 46.42 17.86
C PHE A 3 19.23 46.27 17.96
N ALA A 4 18.56 45.82 16.86
CA ALA A 4 17.19 45.37 16.89
C ALA A 4 17.15 43.87 17.18
N LYS A 5 16.66 43.50 18.35
CA LYS A 5 16.33 42.13 18.75
C LYS A 5 15.18 41.60 17.91
N ALA A 6 15.42 40.57 17.11
CA ALA A 6 14.36 39.80 16.45
C ALA A 6 13.66 38.91 17.48
N THR A 7 12.44 39.22 17.82
CA THR A 7 11.54 38.40 18.62
C THR A 7 11.10 37.18 17.77
N ARG A 8 11.53 35.99 18.15
CA ARG A 8 11.15 34.69 17.55
C ARG A 8 9.69 34.40 17.91
N CYS A 9 8.81 34.37 16.90
CA CYS A 9 7.42 33.98 17.06
C CYS A 9 7.31 32.45 17.25
N SER A 10 6.92 32.02 18.46
CA SER A 10 6.81 30.63 18.90
C SER A 10 5.43 30.00 18.57
N ARG A 11 4.81 30.29 17.42
CA ARG A 11 3.47 29.78 17.10
C ARG A 11 3.32 29.21 15.69
N CYS A 12 4.38 28.65 15.10
CA CYS A 12 4.31 27.97 13.78
C CYS A 12 4.97 26.60 13.80
N GLU A 13 4.73 25.82 14.83
CA GLU A 13 5.08 24.40 14.85
C GLU A 13 3.82 23.62 15.23
N ASN A 14 2.94 23.35 14.30
CA ASN A 14 2.04 22.19 14.35
C ASN A 14 1.09 22.13 13.14
N THR A 15 1.61 21.91 11.92
CA THR A 15 0.75 21.49 10.78
C THR A 15 1.60 20.72 9.76
N MET A 16 2.12 19.55 10.13
CA MET A 16 2.63 18.55 9.16
C MET A 16 2.52 17.16 9.78
N SER A 17 1.34 16.57 9.75
CA SER A 17 1.20 15.16 10.11
C SER A 17 0.02 14.44 9.45
N THR A 18 -0.47 14.89 8.30
CA THR A 18 -1.61 14.24 7.64
C THR A 18 -1.31 13.65 6.27
N THR A 19 -0.09 13.80 5.75
CA THR A 19 0.25 13.34 4.39
C THR A 19 1.04 12.01 4.36
N GLU A 20 1.57 11.54 5.49
CA GLU A 20 2.40 10.32 5.52
C GLU A 20 1.61 8.99 5.59
N LYS A 21 0.35 9.01 6.00
CA LYS A 21 -0.46 7.77 6.12
C LYS A 21 -0.91 7.16 4.80
N SER A 22 -0.83 7.89 3.68
CA SER A 22 -1.35 7.40 2.40
C SER A 22 -0.33 6.62 1.55
N GLN A 23 0.96 6.64 1.91
CA GLN A 23 2.04 5.99 1.14
C GLN A 23 2.43 4.59 1.66
N LYS A 24 1.90 4.16 2.81
CA LYS A 24 2.31 2.91 3.48
C LYS A 24 1.64 1.63 2.95
N LEU A 25 0.70 1.73 2.02
CA LEU A 25 -0.06 0.58 1.51
C LEU A 25 0.60 -0.17 0.35
N ASP A 26 1.68 0.37 -0.23
CA ASP A 26 2.23 -0.16 -1.49
C ASP A 26 3.34 -1.23 -1.33
N ALA A 27 3.96 -1.37 -0.16
CA ALA A 27 4.96 -2.43 0.12
C ALA A 27 5.16 -2.69 1.62
N PRO A 28 5.58 -3.88 2.06
CA PRO A 28 5.92 -4.19 3.45
C PRO A 28 7.12 -3.36 3.93
N GLN A 29 7.06 -2.89 5.17
CA GLN A 29 7.98 -1.86 5.68
C GLN A 29 9.39 -2.31 6.03
N GLU A 30 9.66 -3.62 6.12
CA GLU A 30 10.95 -4.16 6.58
C GLU A 30 11.40 -5.40 5.78
N PHE A 31 11.37 -5.34 4.46
CA PHE A 31 11.86 -6.43 3.64
C PHE A 31 13.15 -6.04 2.93
N THR A 32 14.22 -6.87 3.06
CA THR A 32 15.47 -6.64 2.35
C THR A 32 15.27 -6.87 0.85
N PRO A 33 15.63 -5.88 -0.01
CA PRO A 33 15.51 -6.03 -1.46
C PRO A 33 16.30 -7.25 -1.97
N TYR A 34 15.75 -7.95 -2.94
CA TYR A 34 16.47 -9.04 -3.59
C TYR A 34 17.55 -8.47 -4.51
N VAL A 35 18.79 -8.92 -4.34
CA VAL A 35 19.90 -8.56 -5.22
C VAL A 35 20.15 -9.73 -6.16
N PRO A 36 19.73 -9.67 -7.45
CA PRO A 36 19.96 -10.75 -8.41
C PRO A 36 21.46 -10.86 -8.71
N ALA A 37 21.96 -12.09 -8.89
CA ALA A 37 23.30 -12.34 -9.41
C ALA A 37 23.35 -12.03 -10.92
N GLU A 38 24.56 -11.75 -11.46
CA GLU A 38 24.71 -11.30 -12.87
C GLU A 38 24.23 -12.32 -13.92
N ASP A 39 24.22 -13.63 -13.59
CA ASP A 39 23.82 -14.72 -14.49
C ASP A 39 22.59 -15.50 -13.97
N GLU A 40 21.74 -14.87 -13.16
CA GLU A 40 20.62 -15.54 -12.54
C GLU A 40 19.42 -15.61 -13.50
N GLU A 41 18.86 -16.80 -13.69
CA GLU A 41 17.65 -17.01 -14.48
C GLU A 41 16.47 -16.27 -13.85
N TYR A 42 15.68 -15.58 -14.68
CA TYR A 42 14.52 -14.82 -14.22
C TYR A 42 13.45 -15.72 -13.60
N MET A 43 12.92 -15.33 -12.45
CA MET A 43 11.91 -16.06 -11.65
C MET A 43 12.34 -17.50 -11.31
N ASN A 44 13.61 -17.69 -10.97
CA ASN A 44 14.09 -18.93 -10.42
C ASN A 44 13.43 -19.24 -9.06
N GLU A 45 13.69 -20.41 -8.53
CA GLU A 45 13.09 -20.87 -7.26
C GLU A 45 13.44 -19.94 -6.08
N ALA A 46 14.65 -19.38 -6.04
CA ALA A 46 15.07 -18.46 -4.98
C ALA A 46 14.27 -17.15 -5.03
N GLN A 47 14.09 -16.57 -6.22
CA GLN A 47 13.29 -15.37 -6.43
C GLN A 47 11.82 -15.62 -6.10
N ARG A 48 11.25 -16.73 -6.53
CA ARG A 48 9.86 -17.11 -6.22
C ARG A 48 9.62 -17.27 -4.72
N ASN A 49 10.57 -17.90 -4.01
CA ASN A 49 10.50 -18.07 -2.56
C ASN A 49 10.62 -16.73 -1.83
N HIS A 50 11.47 -15.83 -2.31
CA HIS A 50 11.59 -14.45 -1.81
C HIS A 50 10.26 -13.70 -1.93
N PHE A 51 9.67 -13.65 -3.12
CA PHE A 51 8.39 -12.95 -3.34
C PHE A 51 7.22 -13.62 -2.60
N ARG A 52 7.22 -14.95 -2.48
CA ARG A 52 6.23 -15.67 -1.65
C ARG A 52 6.32 -15.24 -0.19
N GLY A 53 7.53 -15.15 0.36
CA GLY A 53 7.78 -14.69 1.73
C GLY A 53 7.31 -13.24 1.94
N LEU A 54 7.67 -12.35 1.01
CA LEU A 54 7.29 -10.94 1.00
C LEU A 54 5.76 -10.76 0.96
N LEU A 55 5.08 -11.44 0.05
CA LEU A 55 3.62 -11.39 -0.09
C LEU A 55 2.91 -11.94 1.16
N ALA A 56 3.41 -13.04 1.73
CA ALA A 56 2.84 -13.66 2.92
C ALA A 56 3.03 -12.77 4.16
N GLN A 57 4.17 -12.11 4.29
CA GLN A 57 4.41 -11.15 5.37
C GLN A 57 3.48 -9.94 5.24
N TRP A 58 3.42 -9.34 4.06
CA TRP A 58 2.55 -8.19 3.80
C TRP A 58 1.08 -8.49 4.06
N LYS A 59 0.61 -9.68 3.65
CA LYS A 59 -0.75 -10.14 3.96
C LYS A 59 -0.99 -10.18 5.47
N ARG A 60 -0.06 -10.72 6.27
CA ARG A 60 -0.20 -10.79 7.73
C ARG A 60 -0.28 -9.40 8.34
N GLU A 61 0.61 -8.50 7.97
CA GLU A 61 0.62 -7.12 8.45
C GLU A 61 -0.71 -6.40 8.19
N LEU A 62 -1.25 -6.54 6.96
CA LEU A 62 -2.54 -5.98 6.61
C LEU A 62 -3.71 -6.61 7.39
N MET A 63 -3.69 -7.92 7.61
CA MET A 63 -4.73 -8.59 8.39
C MET A 63 -4.71 -8.14 9.86
N GLU A 64 -3.52 -8.02 10.45
CA GLU A 64 -3.36 -7.51 11.82
C GLU A 64 -3.83 -6.05 11.96
N GLU A 65 -3.59 -5.22 10.95
CA GLU A 65 -4.06 -3.83 10.93
C GLU A 65 -5.59 -3.76 10.78
N VAL A 66 -6.17 -4.60 9.92
CA VAL A 66 -7.61 -4.74 9.80
C VAL A 66 -8.24 -5.15 11.13
N ASP A 67 -7.71 -6.14 11.80
CA ASP A 67 -8.25 -6.63 13.08
C ASP A 67 -8.13 -5.58 14.19
N ARG A 68 -6.98 -4.89 14.27
CA ARG A 68 -6.73 -3.82 15.25
C ARG A 68 -7.75 -2.69 15.14
N THR A 69 -7.99 -2.23 13.91
CA THR A 69 -8.94 -1.14 13.67
C THR A 69 -10.38 -1.60 13.88
N MET A 70 -10.72 -2.88 13.60
CA MET A 70 -12.06 -3.44 13.92
C MET A 70 -12.36 -3.44 15.42
N HIS A 71 -11.37 -3.72 16.25
CA HIS A 71 -11.52 -3.62 17.68
C HIS A 71 -11.72 -2.17 18.12
N HIS A 72 -10.90 -1.23 17.61
CA HIS A 72 -11.02 0.19 17.91
C HIS A 72 -12.43 0.75 17.57
N MET A 73 -12.95 0.45 16.38
CA MET A 73 -14.30 0.87 15.97
C MET A 73 -15.41 0.32 16.88
N LYS A 74 -15.26 -0.92 17.39
CA LYS A 74 -16.25 -1.52 18.32
C LYS A 74 -16.23 -0.83 19.67
N ASP A 75 -15.05 -0.51 20.17
CA ASP A 75 -14.87 0.13 21.48
C ASP A 75 -15.38 1.58 21.45
N GLU A 76 -15.17 2.31 20.37
CA GLU A 76 -15.68 3.66 20.18
C GLU A 76 -17.21 3.69 20.00
N ALA A 77 -17.78 2.75 19.26
CA ALA A 77 -19.23 2.66 19.05
C ALA A 77 -20.03 2.43 20.34
N ALA A 78 -19.38 1.97 21.41
CA ALA A 78 -20.01 1.76 22.72
C ALA A 78 -20.11 3.05 23.57
N ASN A 79 -19.49 4.15 23.16
CA ASN A 79 -19.30 5.35 23.98
C ASN A 79 -19.79 6.63 23.27
N PHE A 80 -21.11 6.84 23.12
CA PHE A 80 -21.68 8.05 22.49
C PHE A 80 -22.17 9.07 23.51
N PRO A 81 -21.44 10.16 23.81
CA PRO A 81 -21.87 11.13 24.82
C PRO A 81 -22.79 12.26 24.31
N ASP A 82 -22.69 12.72 23.02
CA ASP A 82 -23.45 13.89 22.53
C ASP A 82 -23.86 13.74 21.05
N PRO A 83 -25.06 14.28 20.62
CA PRO A 83 -25.52 14.28 19.23
C PRO A 83 -24.59 14.99 18.23
N THR A 84 -23.85 16.01 18.66
CA THR A 84 -22.91 16.76 17.80
C THR A 84 -21.66 15.95 17.54
N ASP A 85 -21.14 15.27 18.54
CA ASP A 85 -20.00 14.36 18.41
C ASP A 85 -20.34 13.15 17.53
N ARG A 86 -21.59 12.72 17.55
CA ARG A 86 -22.09 11.64 16.71
C ARG A 86 -21.97 11.95 15.21
N ALA A 87 -22.25 13.15 14.75
CA ALA A 87 -22.14 13.53 13.35
C ALA A 87 -20.68 13.53 12.86
N SER A 88 -19.75 13.96 13.71
CA SER A 88 -18.31 13.91 13.43
C SER A 88 -17.83 12.47 13.33
N GLN A 89 -18.23 11.61 14.25
CA GLN A 89 -17.89 10.19 14.26
C GLN A 89 -18.46 9.44 13.05
N GLU A 90 -19.69 9.73 12.63
CA GLU A 90 -20.26 9.12 11.42
C GLU A 90 -19.44 9.43 10.18
N SER A 91 -18.86 10.63 10.07
CA SER A 91 -17.95 10.97 8.97
C SER A 91 -16.61 10.25 9.06
N GLU A 92 -16.04 10.09 10.25
CA GLU A 92 -14.81 9.33 10.50
C GLU A 92 -15.01 7.85 10.19
N PHE A 93 -16.08 7.24 10.66
CA PHE A 93 -16.43 5.86 10.32
C PHE A 93 -16.60 5.63 8.82
N SER A 94 -17.17 6.61 8.09
CA SER A 94 -17.27 6.53 6.63
C SER A 94 -15.90 6.47 5.96
N LEU A 95 -14.93 7.24 6.45
CA LEU A 95 -13.55 7.21 5.93
C LEU A 95 -12.85 5.89 6.29
N GLU A 96 -13.02 5.41 7.50
CA GLU A 96 -12.46 4.13 7.92
C GLU A 96 -13.03 2.96 7.13
N LEU A 97 -14.33 2.93 6.87
CA LEU A 97 -14.95 1.89 6.04
C LEU A 97 -14.39 1.89 4.62
N ARG A 98 -14.14 3.07 4.02
CA ARG A 98 -13.49 3.18 2.70
C ARG A 98 -12.07 2.65 2.70
N THR A 99 -11.31 2.91 3.77
CA THR A 99 -9.95 2.39 3.93
C THR A 99 -9.99 0.86 4.01
N ARG A 100 -10.92 0.30 4.77
CA ARG A 100 -11.13 -1.15 4.88
C ARG A 100 -11.48 -1.83 3.57
N ASP A 101 -12.30 -1.18 2.76
CA ASP A 101 -12.62 -1.72 1.44
C ASP A 101 -11.39 -1.75 0.52
N ARG A 102 -10.48 -0.78 0.66
CA ARG A 102 -9.19 -0.78 -0.05
C ARG A 102 -8.29 -1.91 0.45
N GLU A 103 -8.16 -2.07 1.76
CA GLU A 103 -7.36 -3.14 2.38
C GLU A 103 -7.87 -4.53 1.98
N ARG A 104 -9.18 -4.77 2.03
CA ARG A 104 -9.77 -6.03 1.56
C ARG A 104 -9.51 -6.30 0.09
N LYS A 105 -9.55 -5.26 -0.76
CA LYS A 105 -9.21 -5.38 -2.18
C LYS A 105 -7.73 -5.69 -2.36
N LEU A 106 -6.86 -5.10 -1.54
CA LEU A 106 -5.43 -5.34 -1.56
C LEU A 106 -5.10 -6.77 -1.11
N ILE A 107 -5.69 -7.25 -0.01
CA ILE A 107 -5.54 -8.65 0.45
C ILE A 107 -5.92 -9.63 -0.66
N ARG A 108 -7.03 -9.41 -1.37
CA ARG A 108 -7.41 -10.26 -2.51
C ARG A 108 -6.39 -10.24 -3.64
N LYS A 109 -5.77 -9.08 -3.93
CA LYS A 109 -4.69 -8.97 -4.93
C LYS A 109 -3.44 -9.71 -4.49
N ILE A 110 -3.11 -9.66 -3.19
CA ILE A 110 -2.00 -10.42 -2.62
C ILE A 110 -2.27 -11.93 -2.74
N ASP A 111 -3.47 -12.40 -2.43
CA ASP A 111 -3.86 -13.80 -2.58
C ASP A 111 -3.77 -14.28 -4.04
N GLN A 112 -4.19 -13.44 -4.98
CA GLN A 112 -4.03 -13.71 -6.41
C GLN A 112 -2.56 -13.79 -6.80
N ALA A 113 -1.71 -12.90 -6.27
CA ALA A 113 -0.27 -12.91 -6.55
C ALA A 113 0.40 -14.16 -5.97
N ILE A 114 0.07 -14.57 -4.74
CA ILE A 114 0.55 -15.83 -4.14
C ILE A 114 0.13 -17.02 -5.02
N GLY A 115 -1.14 -17.08 -5.44
CA GLY A 115 -1.62 -18.12 -6.32
C GLY A 115 -0.92 -18.16 -7.70
N ARG A 116 -0.39 -17.02 -8.19
CA ARG A 116 0.43 -16.97 -9.41
C ARG A 116 1.86 -17.49 -9.14
N VAL A 117 2.44 -17.19 -7.99
CA VAL A 117 3.74 -17.74 -7.57
C VAL A 117 3.66 -19.27 -7.48
N ASP A 118 2.55 -19.81 -6.98
CA ASP A 118 2.35 -21.26 -6.85
C ASP A 118 2.13 -21.98 -8.18
N ARG A 119 1.67 -21.25 -9.22
CA ARG A 119 1.48 -21.78 -10.59
C ARG A 119 2.64 -21.48 -11.53
N ASP A 120 3.72 -20.87 -11.03
CA ASP A 120 4.87 -20.43 -11.83
C ASP A 120 4.54 -19.35 -12.90
N ASP A 121 3.39 -18.66 -12.77
CA ASP A 121 2.95 -17.58 -13.67
C ASP A 121 3.34 -16.19 -13.13
N TYR A 122 3.99 -16.12 -11.97
CA TYR A 122 4.36 -14.85 -11.35
C TYR A 122 5.56 -14.20 -12.06
N GLY A 123 5.53 -12.88 -12.18
CA GLY A 123 6.62 -12.12 -12.79
C GLY A 123 6.41 -11.81 -14.27
N PHE A 124 5.41 -12.35 -14.92
CA PHE A 124 5.12 -12.10 -16.32
C PHE A 124 3.91 -11.18 -16.51
N CYS A 125 3.99 -10.33 -17.54
CA CYS A 125 2.93 -9.35 -17.84
C CYS A 125 1.70 -10.02 -18.46
N ASP A 126 0.50 -9.78 -17.93
CA ASP A 126 -0.74 -10.36 -18.44
C ASP A 126 -1.09 -9.89 -19.87
N THR A 127 -0.57 -8.76 -20.32
CA THR A 127 -0.89 -8.19 -21.64
C THR A 127 0.10 -8.59 -22.73
N CYS A 128 1.41 -8.52 -22.45
CA CYS A 128 2.45 -8.76 -23.47
C CYS A 128 3.27 -10.03 -23.22
N GLY A 129 3.09 -10.70 -22.07
CA GLY A 129 3.85 -11.90 -21.70
C GLY A 129 5.33 -11.66 -21.37
N LEU A 130 5.82 -10.42 -21.45
CA LEU A 130 7.20 -10.09 -21.13
C LEU A 130 7.41 -10.06 -19.60
N GLU A 131 8.66 -10.21 -19.20
CA GLU A 131 9.08 -10.16 -17.80
C GLU A 131 8.77 -8.81 -17.16
N ILE A 132 8.24 -8.83 -15.97
CA ILE A 132 8.09 -7.65 -15.11
C ILE A 132 9.40 -7.51 -14.32
N GLY A 133 10.15 -6.42 -14.52
CA GLY A 133 11.44 -6.22 -13.85
C GLY A 133 11.36 -6.42 -12.32
N ILE A 134 12.35 -7.10 -11.75
CA ILE A 134 12.40 -7.43 -10.31
C ILE A 134 12.21 -6.19 -9.44
N ARG A 135 12.86 -5.07 -9.76
CA ARG A 135 12.72 -3.79 -9.03
C ARG A 135 11.27 -3.28 -8.99
N ARG A 136 10.49 -3.55 -10.05
CA ARG A 136 9.08 -3.20 -10.09
C ARG A 136 8.25 -4.11 -9.19
N LEU A 137 8.56 -5.40 -9.17
CA LEU A 137 7.90 -6.37 -8.29
C LEU A 137 8.23 -6.12 -6.82
N GLU A 138 9.43 -5.68 -6.50
CA GLU A 138 9.78 -5.26 -5.14
C GLU A 138 9.01 -4.03 -4.68
N ALA A 139 8.92 -3.01 -5.55
CA ALA A 139 8.14 -1.81 -5.26
C ALA A 139 6.63 -2.08 -5.24
N ARG A 140 6.16 -3.04 -6.02
CA ARG A 140 4.74 -3.41 -6.14
C ARG A 140 4.57 -4.92 -6.40
N PRO A 141 4.59 -5.74 -5.34
CA PRO A 141 4.57 -7.20 -5.48
C PRO A 141 3.28 -7.77 -6.10
N THR A 142 2.20 -6.99 -6.09
CA THR A 142 0.93 -7.36 -6.73
C THR A 142 0.82 -6.87 -8.18
N ALA A 143 1.93 -6.43 -8.81
CA ALA A 143 1.90 -5.96 -10.19
C ALA A 143 1.64 -7.11 -11.17
N THR A 144 0.73 -6.90 -12.10
CA THR A 144 0.35 -7.84 -13.17
C THR A 144 0.74 -7.33 -14.56
N LEU A 145 1.17 -6.07 -14.67
CA LEU A 145 1.55 -5.44 -15.93
C LEU A 145 2.98 -4.89 -15.84
N CYS A 146 3.72 -4.97 -16.94
CA CYS A 146 4.99 -4.27 -17.09
C CYS A 146 4.79 -2.74 -17.12
N VAL A 147 5.87 -1.97 -17.06
CA VAL A 147 5.80 -0.49 -17.05
C VAL A 147 5.10 0.04 -18.28
N ASP A 148 5.45 -0.47 -19.45
CA ASP A 148 4.93 0.01 -20.72
C ASP A 148 3.44 -0.28 -20.89
N CYS A 149 3.01 -1.53 -20.58
CA CYS A 149 1.61 -1.89 -20.62
C CYS A 149 0.76 -1.11 -19.62
N LYS A 150 1.30 -0.82 -18.43
CA LYS A 150 0.58 0.00 -17.44
C LYS A 150 0.47 1.46 -17.88
N SER A 151 1.52 2.02 -18.47
CA SER A 151 1.48 3.38 -19.02
C SER A 151 0.45 3.52 -20.14
N LEU A 152 0.38 2.54 -21.04
CA LEU A 152 -0.63 2.51 -22.11
C LEU A 152 -2.05 2.38 -21.55
N ASP A 153 -2.23 1.56 -20.53
CA ASP A 153 -3.51 1.38 -19.84
C ASP A 153 -3.98 2.68 -19.18
N GLU A 154 -3.09 3.38 -18.50
CA GLU A 154 -3.39 4.70 -17.88
C GLU A 154 -3.71 5.79 -18.91
N ILE A 155 -3.06 5.79 -20.06
CA ILE A 155 -3.38 6.72 -21.17
C ILE A 155 -4.80 6.40 -21.67
N ARG A 156 -5.12 5.13 -21.87
CA ARG A 156 -6.43 4.68 -22.32
C ARG A 156 -7.54 5.03 -21.30
N GLU A 157 -7.30 4.81 -20.01
CA GLU A 157 -8.23 5.19 -18.93
C GLU A 157 -8.51 6.69 -18.94
N ARG A 158 -7.48 7.54 -19.12
CA ARG A 158 -7.66 8.99 -19.22
C ARG A 158 -8.46 9.42 -20.45
N GLN A 159 -8.25 8.77 -21.59
CA GLN A 159 -8.98 9.06 -22.83
C GLN A 159 -10.46 8.63 -22.74
N LEU A 160 -10.76 7.59 -22.00
CA LEU A 160 -12.11 7.08 -21.81
C LEU A 160 -12.87 7.77 -20.66
N GLY A 161 -12.25 8.72 -19.94
CA GLY A 161 -12.88 9.49 -18.87
C GLY A 161 -13.27 8.67 -17.64
N ARG A 162 -12.55 7.59 -17.37
CA ARG A 162 -12.76 6.72 -16.18
C ARG A 162 -11.73 6.99 -15.13
#